data_ae5c446d516122647ec32f9f5a40df98
#
_entry.id   ae5c446d516122647ec32f9f5a40df98
#
_cell.length_a   1.000
_cell.length_b   1.000
_cell.length_c   1.000
_cell.angle_alpha   90.00
_cell.angle_beta   90.00
_cell.angle_gamma   90.00
#
_symmetry.space_group_name_H-M   'P 1'
#
loop_
_entity.id
_entity.type
_entity.pdbx_description
1 polymer ?
#
loop_
_entity_poly.entity_id
_entity_poly.type
_entity_poly.pdbx_seq_one_letter_code
_entity_poly.pdbx_strand_id
1 'polypeptide(L)'
;MWNFFAKTVNHSVKQIRSSRDIITKVYIPKFVLLLSNMILNLFKLLFSMIVLVGMMLIFRVHVGIYIFWIIPAYAVMILLAFGLGMIFMHFGVYVDDLSYAVSILLNMLMFLSGVFYNMMTTLHEPLNGLMMCLNPIAMIIDTMRNALLYNTAANVPLIGVW
;
A
#
# COMPACT_ATOMS: atom_id res chain seq x y z
N MET A 1 6.03 -2.02 -2.63
CA MET A 1 4.98 -1.37 -1.86
C MET A 1 3.60 -1.47 -2.50
N TRP A 2 3.40 -0.93 -3.69
CA TRP A 2 2.12 -1.01 -4.39
C TRP A 2 1.54 -2.42 -4.45
N ASN A 3 2.36 -3.40 -4.80
CA ASN A 3 1.94 -4.81 -4.87
C ASN A 3 1.42 -5.37 -3.53
N PHE A 4 2.00 -4.94 -2.41
CA PHE A 4 1.50 -5.33 -1.08
C PHE A 4 0.08 -4.79 -0.86
N PHE A 5 -0.10 -3.49 -1.07
CA PHE A 5 -1.39 -2.82 -0.91
C PHE A 5 -2.46 -3.41 -1.83
N ALA A 6 -2.18 -3.42 -3.14
CA ALA A 6 -3.13 -3.89 -4.15
C ALA A 6 -3.52 -5.36 -3.97
N LYS A 7 -2.55 -6.23 -3.66
CA LYS A 7 -2.84 -7.64 -3.41
C LYS A 7 -3.63 -7.85 -2.12
N THR A 8 -3.32 -7.13 -1.05
CA THR A 8 -4.04 -7.24 0.21
C THR A 8 -5.49 -6.82 0.04
N VAL A 9 -5.74 -5.67 -0.58
CA VAL A 9 -7.09 -5.15 -0.83
C VAL A 9 -7.87 -6.05 -1.80
N ASN A 10 -7.29 -6.46 -2.90
CA ASN A 10 -7.97 -7.31 -3.89
C ASN A 10 -8.28 -8.72 -3.33
N HIS A 11 -7.35 -9.29 -2.55
CA HIS A 11 -7.58 -10.57 -1.89
C HIS A 11 -8.68 -10.49 -0.82
N SER A 12 -8.77 -9.39 -0.08
CA SER A 12 -9.77 -9.22 0.97
C SER A 12 -11.21 -9.33 0.44
N VAL A 13 -11.48 -8.84 -0.77
CA VAL A 13 -12.80 -8.94 -1.42
C VAL A 13 -13.23 -10.39 -1.60
N LYS A 14 -12.30 -11.26 -1.99
CA LYS A 14 -12.57 -12.69 -2.28
C LYS A 14 -12.45 -13.58 -1.06
N GLN A 15 -11.86 -13.08 0.03
CA GLN A 15 -11.41 -13.86 1.19
C GLN A 15 -12.51 -14.72 1.81
N ILE A 16 -13.68 -14.13 2.07
CA ILE A 16 -14.79 -14.86 2.70
C ILE A 16 -15.29 -15.98 1.80
N ARG A 17 -15.37 -15.74 0.50
CA ARG A 17 -15.85 -16.74 -0.46
C ARG A 17 -14.86 -17.87 -0.64
N SER A 18 -13.58 -17.57 -0.75
CA SER A 18 -12.53 -18.57 -0.89
C SER A 18 -12.32 -19.40 0.37
N SER A 19 -12.68 -18.86 1.55
CA SER A 19 -12.55 -19.54 2.84
C SER A 19 -13.88 -20.10 3.37
N ARG A 20 -14.90 -20.20 2.52
CA ARG A 20 -16.26 -20.62 2.92
C ARG A 20 -16.28 -21.98 3.62
N ASP A 21 -15.52 -22.95 3.10
CA ASP A 21 -15.46 -24.30 3.64
C ASP A 21 -14.84 -24.36 5.06
N ILE A 22 -13.97 -23.39 5.37
CA ILE A 22 -13.33 -23.29 6.69
C ILE A 22 -14.27 -22.57 7.65
N ILE A 23 -14.91 -21.48 7.21
CA ILE A 23 -15.78 -20.65 8.04
C ILE A 23 -17.04 -21.40 8.45
N THR A 24 -17.53 -22.33 7.63
CA THR A 24 -18.71 -23.15 7.95
C THR A 24 -18.43 -24.24 8.97
N LYS A 25 -17.20 -24.69 9.09
CA LYS A 25 -16.82 -25.77 10.03
C LYS A 25 -16.31 -25.26 11.36
N VAL A 26 -15.69 -24.08 11.38
CA VAL A 26 -15.07 -23.49 12.57
C VAL A 26 -15.41 -22.00 12.63
N TYR A 27 -15.84 -21.53 13.80
CA TYR A 27 -16.07 -20.11 14.01
C TYR A 27 -14.73 -19.36 14.02
N ILE A 28 -14.42 -18.71 12.90
CA ILE A 28 -13.21 -17.88 12.75
C ILE A 28 -13.65 -16.43 12.57
N PRO A 29 -13.15 -15.50 13.39
CA PRO A 29 -13.40 -14.08 13.21
C PRO A 29 -12.87 -13.58 11.86
N LYS A 30 -13.65 -12.80 11.12
CA LYS A 30 -13.32 -12.34 9.76
C LYS A 30 -11.97 -11.61 9.67
N PHE A 31 -11.62 -10.83 10.70
CA PHE A 31 -10.34 -10.09 10.72
C PHE A 31 -9.11 -11.02 10.74
N VAL A 32 -9.22 -12.22 11.32
CA VAL A 32 -8.11 -13.18 11.35
C VAL A 32 -7.76 -13.66 9.93
N LEU A 33 -8.76 -13.86 9.08
CA LEU A 33 -8.54 -14.25 7.69
C LEU A 33 -7.80 -13.15 6.92
N LEU A 34 -8.21 -11.90 7.12
CA LEU A 34 -7.53 -10.75 6.52
C LEU A 34 -6.09 -10.63 7.02
N LEU A 35 -5.88 -10.77 8.32
CA LEU A 35 -4.57 -10.68 8.94
C LEU A 35 -3.62 -11.75 8.42
N SER A 36 -4.09 -12.99 8.29
CA SER A 36 -3.33 -14.11 7.73
C SER A 36 -2.82 -13.80 6.31
N ASN A 37 -3.70 -13.25 5.47
CA ASN A 37 -3.32 -12.86 4.11
C ASN A 37 -2.34 -11.67 4.08
N MET A 38 -2.55 -10.69 4.97
CA MET A 38 -1.62 -9.56 5.11
C MET A 38 -0.22 -10.02 5.51
N ILE A 39 -0.11 -10.95 6.46
CA ILE A 39 1.17 -11.50 6.89
C ILE A 39 1.89 -12.18 5.72
N LEU A 40 1.21 -12.98 4.91
CA LEU A 40 1.79 -13.59 3.72
C LEU A 40 2.31 -12.55 2.72
N ASN A 41 1.55 -11.48 2.49
CA ASN A 41 1.98 -10.40 1.61
C ASN A 41 3.13 -9.58 2.23
N LEU A 42 3.16 -9.45 3.57
CA LEU A 42 4.25 -8.80 4.30
C LEU A 42 5.58 -9.55 4.11
N PHE A 43 5.56 -10.87 4.20
CA PHE A 43 6.76 -11.67 3.90
C PHE A 43 7.28 -11.43 2.49
N LYS A 44 6.41 -11.39 1.49
CA LYS A 44 6.79 -11.08 0.10
C LYS A 44 7.40 -9.68 -0.02
N LEU A 45 6.86 -8.73 0.73
CA LEU A 45 7.37 -7.36 0.78
C LEU A 45 8.76 -7.31 1.42
N LEU A 46 8.98 -8.03 2.53
CA LEU A 46 10.29 -8.13 3.18
C LEU A 46 11.36 -8.71 2.22
N PHE A 47 11.03 -9.78 1.50
CA PHE A 47 11.93 -10.31 0.47
C PHE A 47 12.27 -9.28 -0.61
N SER A 48 11.27 -8.54 -1.07
CA SER A 48 11.48 -7.46 -2.03
C SER A 48 12.38 -6.34 -1.49
N MET A 49 12.29 -6.05 -0.18
CA MET A 49 13.16 -5.07 0.48
C MET A 49 14.61 -5.55 0.57
N ILE A 50 14.83 -6.82 0.87
CA ILE A 50 16.19 -7.40 0.90
C ILE A 50 16.86 -7.23 -0.47
N VAL A 51 16.13 -7.55 -1.55
CA VAL A 51 16.64 -7.38 -2.92
C VAL A 51 16.95 -5.91 -3.22
N LEU A 52 16.06 -4.99 -2.82
CA LEU A 52 16.27 -3.55 -3.02
C LEU A 52 17.51 -3.06 -2.29
N VAL A 53 17.69 -3.42 -1.03
CA VAL A 53 18.89 -3.08 -0.24
C VAL A 53 20.15 -3.65 -0.90
N GLY A 54 20.10 -4.90 -1.36
CA GLY A 54 21.21 -5.52 -2.10
C GLY A 54 21.60 -4.72 -3.36
N MET A 55 20.62 -4.27 -4.13
CA MET A 55 20.86 -3.43 -5.30
C MET A 55 21.47 -2.07 -4.91
N MET A 56 20.96 -1.43 -3.85
CA MET A 56 21.51 -0.16 -3.37
C MET A 56 22.96 -0.26 -2.95
N LEU A 57 23.37 -1.38 -2.34
CA LEU A 57 24.76 -1.65 -1.97
C LEU A 57 25.65 -1.82 -3.20
N ILE A 58 25.18 -2.55 -4.23
CA ILE A 58 25.93 -2.76 -5.48
C ILE A 58 26.16 -1.43 -6.21
N PHE A 59 25.12 -0.59 -6.30
CA PHE A 59 25.19 0.70 -6.98
C PHE A 59 25.80 1.82 -6.11
N ARG A 60 26.22 1.52 -4.88
CA ARG A 60 26.81 2.48 -3.92
C ARG A 60 25.96 3.73 -3.74
N VAL A 61 24.66 3.58 -3.67
CA VAL A 61 23.73 4.69 -3.41
C VAL A 61 23.98 5.18 -1.98
N HIS A 62 24.22 6.48 -1.82
CA HIS A 62 24.39 7.07 -0.50
C HIS A 62 23.06 7.09 0.25
N VAL A 63 22.97 6.27 1.27
CA VAL A 63 21.79 6.17 2.13
C VAL A 63 21.97 7.13 3.29
N GLY A 64 21.11 8.13 3.38
CA GLY A 64 21.13 9.08 4.47
C GLY A 64 20.26 8.67 5.67
N ILE A 65 20.28 9.52 6.71
CA ILE A 65 19.52 9.31 7.95
C ILE A 65 17.99 9.28 7.70
N TYR A 66 17.53 9.84 6.59
CA TYR A 66 16.11 9.91 6.22
C TYR A 66 15.48 8.55 5.90
N ILE A 67 16.28 7.47 5.82
CA ILE A 67 15.77 6.10 5.67
C ILE A 67 14.83 5.69 6.82
N PHE A 68 14.98 6.31 8.01
CA PHE A 68 14.09 6.04 9.13
C PHE A 68 12.63 6.44 8.87
N TRP A 69 12.36 7.37 7.92
CA TRP A 69 11.00 7.72 7.51
C TRP A 69 10.26 6.62 6.76
N ILE A 70 10.98 5.60 6.34
CA ILE A 70 10.40 4.41 5.71
C ILE A 70 9.53 3.62 6.70
N ILE A 71 9.92 3.57 7.97
CA ILE A 71 9.20 2.80 9.00
C ILE A 71 7.78 3.35 9.22
N PRO A 72 7.58 4.65 9.53
CA PRO A 72 6.25 5.20 9.70
C PRO A 72 5.43 5.15 8.39
N ALA A 73 6.04 5.35 7.24
CA ALA A 73 5.35 5.23 5.95
C ALA A 73 4.79 3.81 5.72
N TYR A 74 5.54 2.78 6.09
CA TYR A 74 5.04 1.39 6.03
C TYR A 74 3.95 1.13 7.05
N ALA A 75 4.06 1.67 8.26
CA ALA A 75 3.04 1.50 9.29
C ALA A 75 1.70 2.08 8.83
N VAL A 76 1.70 3.29 8.27
CA VAL A 76 0.49 3.92 7.70
C VAL A 76 -0.07 3.09 6.54
N MET A 77 0.78 2.58 5.65
CA MET A 77 0.34 1.75 4.53
C MET A 77 -0.31 0.43 5.00
N ILE A 78 0.23 -0.20 6.04
CA ILE A 78 -0.33 -1.43 6.61
C ILE A 78 -1.71 -1.14 7.22
N LEU A 79 -1.85 -0.04 7.97
CA LEU A 79 -3.11 0.38 8.57
C LEU A 79 -4.16 0.69 7.50
N LEU A 80 -3.79 1.42 6.44
CA LEU A 80 -4.67 1.69 5.31
C LEU A 80 -5.11 0.41 4.59
N ALA A 81 -4.18 -0.50 4.32
CA ALA A 81 -4.49 -1.78 3.67
C ALA A 81 -5.43 -2.63 4.53
N PHE A 82 -5.24 -2.60 5.85
CA PHE A 82 -6.10 -3.30 6.81
C PHE A 82 -7.50 -2.69 6.85
N GLY A 83 -7.61 -1.37 7.02
CA GLY A 83 -8.89 -0.66 7.08
C GLY A 83 -9.73 -0.84 5.81
N LEU A 84 -9.13 -0.57 4.65
CA LEU A 84 -9.79 -0.77 3.35
C LEU A 84 -10.08 -2.25 3.09
N GLY A 85 -9.18 -3.14 3.48
CA GLY A 85 -9.38 -4.58 3.37
C GLY A 85 -10.60 -5.05 4.16
N MET A 86 -10.81 -4.55 5.37
CA MET A 86 -12.01 -4.87 6.18
C MET A 86 -13.29 -4.39 5.54
N ILE A 87 -13.29 -3.16 5.00
CA ILE A 87 -14.44 -2.58 4.31
C ILE A 87 -14.78 -3.43 3.08
N PHE A 88 -13.82 -3.66 2.20
CA PHE A 88 -14.05 -4.43 0.97
C PHE A 88 -14.38 -5.90 1.24
N MET A 89 -13.83 -6.50 2.29
CA MET A 89 -14.18 -7.84 2.71
C MET A 89 -15.66 -7.93 3.13
N HIS A 90 -16.18 -6.89 3.79
CA HIS A 90 -17.60 -6.81 4.17
C HIS A 90 -18.49 -6.74 2.93
N PHE A 91 -18.20 -5.83 2.00
CA PHE A 91 -18.98 -5.66 0.77
C PHE A 91 -18.83 -6.83 -0.21
N GLY A 92 -17.67 -7.49 -0.23
CA GLY A 92 -17.39 -8.63 -1.11
C GLY A 92 -18.29 -9.84 -0.90
N VAL A 93 -19.01 -9.90 0.22
CA VAL A 93 -20.00 -10.95 0.47
C VAL A 93 -21.28 -10.71 -0.32
N TYR A 94 -21.66 -9.44 -0.48
CA TYR A 94 -22.94 -9.05 -1.07
C TYR A 94 -22.88 -8.88 -2.59
N VAL A 95 -21.72 -8.49 -3.13
CA VAL A 95 -21.57 -8.15 -4.55
C VAL A 95 -20.57 -9.11 -5.20
N ASP A 96 -21.03 -9.91 -6.15
CA ASP A 96 -20.20 -10.93 -6.82
C ASP A 96 -19.07 -10.31 -7.64
N ASP A 97 -19.39 -9.26 -8.39
CA ASP A 97 -18.45 -8.61 -9.32
C ASP A 97 -17.55 -7.54 -8.67
N LEU A 98 -17.69 -7.32 -7.34
CA LEU A 98 -16.91 -6.32 -6.63
C LEU A 98 -15.40 -6.54 -6.79
N SER A 99 -14.95 -7.78 -6.92
CA SER A 99 -13.53 -8.10 -7.11
C SER A 99 -12.97 -7.57 -8.43
N TYR A 100 -13.78 -7.57 -9.49
CA TYR A 100 -13.38 -7.00 -10.79
C TYR A 100 -13.37 -5.47 -10.72
N ALA A 101 -14.42 -4.88 -10.13
CA ALA A 101 -14.51 -3.43 -9.95
C ALA A 101 -13.33 -2.90 -9.11
N VAL A 102 -13.02 -3.54 -7.98
CA VAL A 102 -11.88 -3.17 -7.12
C VAL A 102 -10.55 -3.34 -7.87
N SER A 103 -10.39 -4.38 -8.68
CA SER A 103 -9.17 -4.58 -9.46
C SER A 103 -8.95 -3.45 -10.48
N ILE A 104 -10.01 -3.02 -11.17
CA ILE A 104 -9.95 -1.88 -12.10
C ILE A 104 -9.63 -0.59 -11.34
N LEU A 105 -10.29 -0.36 -10.21
CA LEU A 105 -10.09 0.82 -9.38
C LEU A 105 -8.65 0.89 -8.85
N LEU A 106 -8.08 -0.23 -8.41
CA LEU A 106 -6.69 -0.31 -7.97
C LEU A 106 -5.73 -0.01 -9.13
N ASN A 107 -6.00 -0.51 -10.34
CA ASN A 107 -5.17 -0.18 -11.49
C ASN A 107 -5.22 1.32 -11.82
N MET A 108 -6.39 1.96 -11.76
CA MET A 108 -6.53 3.41 -11.92
C MET A 108 -5.77 4.17 -10.82
N LEU A 109 -5.90 3.73 -9.57
CA LEU A 109 -5.17 4.32 -8.43
C LEU A 109 -3.66 4.20 -8.59
N MET A 110 -3.15 3.13 -9.20
CA MET A 110 -1.73 2.96 -9.47
C MET A 110 -1.17 4.09 -10.33
N PHE A 111 -1.88 4.46 -11.39
CA PHE A 111 -1.51 5.58 -12.23
C PHE A 111 -1.66 6.92 -11.51
N LEU A 112 -2.74 7.07 -10.74
CA LEU A 112 -3.05 8.30 -10.01
C LEU A 112 -2.10 8.53 -8.82
N SER A 113 -1.49 7.48 -8.27
CA SER A 113 -0.56 7.55 -7.13
C SER A 113 0.89 7.86 -7.52
N GLY A 114 1.17 8.12 -8.81
CA GLY A 114 2.52 8.48 -9.25
C GLY A 114 3.57 7.37 -9.07
N VAL A 115 3.14 6.09 -9.16
CA VAL A 115 4.07 4.94 -9.04
C VAL A 115 5.15 5.00 -10.13
N PHE A 116 4.78 5.42 -11.35
CA PHE A 116 5.66 5.46 -12.51
C PHE A 116 6.30 6.82 -12.79
N TYR A 117 5.80 7.89 -12.18
CA TYR A 117 6.30 9.25 -12.40
C TYR A 117 6.39 10.02 -11.07
N ASN A 118 7.17 11.08 -11.07
CA ASN A 118 7.27 11.94 -9.91
C ASN A 118 6.18 13.03 -9.99
N MET A 119 5.23 13.00 -9.05
CA MET A 119 4.13 13.95 -9.02
C MET A 119 4.61 15.39 -8.87
N MET A 120 5.67 15.62 -8.05
CA MET A 120 6.22 16.95 -7.80
C MET A 120 6.76 17.62 -9.04
N THR A 121 7.31 16.85 -9.99
CA THR A 121 7.92 17.38 -11.20
C THR A 121 6.98 17.42 -12.39
N THR A 122 5.92 16.60 -12.37
CA THR A 122 5.05 16.40 -13.54
C THR A 122 3.76 17.20 -13.46
N LEU A 123 3.23 17.44 -12.25
CA LEU A 123 2.02 18.19 -12.05
C LEU A 123 2.32 19.63 -11.59
N HIS A 124 1.59 20.61 -12.18
CA HIS A 124 1.64 22.01 -11.76
C HIS A 124 0.87 22.24 -10.46
N GLU A 125 1.37 23.13 -9.61
CA GLU A 125 0.57 23.64 -8.49
C GLU A 125 -0.72 24.33 -9.01
N PRO A 126 -1.87 24.14 -8.36
CA PRO A 126 -2.16 23.53 -7.06
C PRO A 126 -2.55 22.05 -7.12
N LEU A 127 -2.61 21.43 -8.30
CA LEU A 127 -3.08 20.03 -8.50
C LEU A 127 -2.20 19.02 -7.75
N ASN A 128 -0.90 19.30 -7.66
CA ASN A 128 0.06 18.45 -6.94
C ASN A 128 -0.32 18.31 -5.45
N GLY A 129 -0.55 19.42 -4.76
CA GLY A 129 -0.95 19.42 -3.35
C GLY A 129 -2.29 18.74 -3.12
N LEU A 130 -3.27 18.98 -4.00
CA LEU A 130 -4.59 18.39 -3.90
C LEU A 130 -4.55 16.87 -4.08
N MET A 131 -3.78 16.37 -5.05
CA MET A 131 -3.60 14.93 -5.27
C MET A 131 -2.89 14.23 -4.11
N MET A 132 -1.90 14.88 -3.50
CA MET A 132 -1.22 14.35 -2.33
C MET A 132 -2.12 14.33 -1.09
N CYS A 133 -2.96 15.33 -0.90
CA CYS A 133 -3.92 15.35 0.22
C CYS A 133 -5.04 14.33 0.05
N LEU A 134 -5.51 14.09 -1.17
CA LEU A 134 -6.62 13.16 -1.44
C LEU A 134 -6.17 11.69 -1.49
N ASN A 135 -4.93 11.44 -1.85
CA ASN A 135 -4.43 10.07 -2.04
C ASN A 135 -3.29 9.76 -1.06
N PRO A 136 -3.59 9.11 0.08
CA PRO A 136 -2.59 8.75 1.08
C PRO A 136 -1.50 7.82 0.52
N ILE A 137 -1.82 7.02 -0.48
CA ILE A 137 -0.86 6.10 -1.11
C ILE A 137 0.18 6.87 -1.92
N ALA A 138 -0.24 7.93 -2.63
CA ALA A 138 0.66 8.80 -3.36
C ALA A 138 1.69 9.44 -2.43
N MET A 139 1.24 9.91 -1.29
CA MET A 139 2.09 10.50 -0.27
C MET A 139 3.10 9.50 0.32
N ILE A 140 2.66 8.27 0.60
CA ILE A 140 3.54 7.21 1.09
C ILE A 140 4.61 6.88 0.04
N ILE A 141 4.25 6.79 -1.23
CA ILE A 141 5.18 6.50 -2.33
C ILE A 141 6.19 7.63 -2.51
N ASP A 142 5.72 8.89 -2.45
CA ASP A 142 6.61 10.06 -2.55
C ASP A 142 7.57 10.16 -1.35
N THR A 143 7.09 9.95 -0.14
CA THR A 143 7.93 9.88 1.06
C THR A 143 9.04 8.85 0.92
N MET A 144 8.71 7.67 0.41
CA MET A 144 9.68 6.62 0.17
C MET A 144 10.70 6.97 -0.92
N ARG A 145 10.23 7.58 -1.99
CA ARG A 145 11.10 8.04 -3.08
C ARG A 145 12.09 9.09 -2.57
N ASN A 146 11.59 10.06 -1.79
CA ASN A 146 12.42 11.12 -1.22
C ASN A 146 13.45 10.57 -0.23
N ALA A 147 13.05 9.63 0.63
CA ALA A 147 13.94 9.01 1.60
C ALA A 147 15.03 8.13 0.95
N LEU A 148 14.68 7.37 -0.10
CA LEU A 148 15.59 6.40 -0.73
C LEU A 148 16.47 6.99 -1.83
N LEU A 149 15.93 7.88 -2.67
CA LEU A 149 16.62 8.37 -3.87
C LEU A 149 17.19 9.77 -3.70
N TYR A 150 16.45 10.68 -3.04
CA TYR A 150 16.85 12.08 -2.96
C TYR A 150 17.48 12.45 -1.63
N ASN A 151 17.47 11.55 -0.66
CA ASN A 151 17.99 11.80 0.70
C ASN A 151 17.45 13.11 1.31
N THR A 152 16.20 13.42 1.06
CA THR A 152 15.49 14.59 1.56
C THR A 152 14.47 14.19 2.61
N ALA A 153 14.14 15.13 3.53
CA ALA A 153 13.12 14.90 4.53
C ALA A 153 11.76 14.64 3.89
N ALA A 154 10.99 13.73 4.48
CA ALA A 154 9.60 13.53 4.10
C ALA A 154 8.78 14.81 4.31
N ASN A 155 7.73 15.01 3.53
CA ASN A 155 6.76 16.09 3.76
C ASN A 155 5.94 15.79 5.03
N VAL A 156 6.59 16.01 6.20
CA VAL A 156 6.07 15.70 7.55
C VAL A 156 4.66 16.27 7.79
N PRO A 157 4.35 17.54 7.41
CA PRO A 157 3.02 18.08 7.66
C PRO A 157 1.90 17.31 6.96
N LEU A 158 2.16 16.68 5.84
CA LEU A 158 1.17 15.87 5.13
C LEU A 158 0.97 14.49 5.76
N ILE A 159 2.00 13.90 6.37
CA ILE A 159 1.89 12.61 7.07
C ILE A 159 1.03 12.72 8.33
N GLY A 160 1.00 13.89 8.98
CA GLY A 160 0.20 14.14 10.17
C GLY A 160 -1.30 14.38 9.89
N VAL A 161 -1.70 14.48 8.63
CA VAL A 161 -3.11 14.68 8.22
C VAL A 161 -3.88 13.34 8.16
N TRP A 162 -3.18 12.22 8.01
CA TRP A 162 -3.72 10.85 7.91
C TRP A 162 -3.36 10.00 9.12
#